data_479bade41afc77906d8bec5c5d8d4bde
#
_entry.id   479bade41afc77906d8bec5c5d8d4bde
#
_cell.length_a   1.000
_cell.length_b   1.000
_cell.length_c   1.000
_cell.angle_alpha   90.00
_cell.angle_beta   90.00
_cell.angle_gamma   90.00
#
_symmetry.space_group_name_H-M   'P 1'
#
loop_
_entity.id
_entity.type
_entity.pdbx_description
1 polymer ?
#
loop_
_entity_poly.entity_id
_entity_poly.type
_entity_poly.pdbx_seq_one_letter_code
_entity_poly.pdbx_strand_id
1 'polypeptide(L)'
;YIVEQTPIQPHDFDVARLVGDTQFYSCTVRAFKCSALEDREENYGESATYLGTMQENNRYMDFDEKIRFLRKRSVGISGNGLYDELAMEVNPERFVGNQAPVTLSDLKKEQERYDVPDIMSQVRGIDELESKEKLTTMQVNVGYGCNLSCTHCFLECGPKRTEMMSKETMDQCLDAFRNGPFEVMDITGGSPEMNPNLDYLIREASKSGQVMVRTNIVILNDEKYAPLIDVYAENNVQIVCSLPYYNKKAVEKQRGNNVFEPTLRILRKLNELGYGKDEGHKLTLVYNTDGPYLPPNEIMLEDTYRDVLREDYGIEFTNLIAIGNVPLGRFGQELRNQGKLGSYIRMQSDNFNEDNIPGVMCRDQINVDYDGCLYDCEYYHVLGLKPEGAQHISELASGEIAPRKIHTCALCYSCTAGYGSSCGGNLSH
;
A
#
# COMPACT_ATOMS: atom_id res chain seq x y z
N TYR A 1 -17.58 9.25 -20.75
CA TYR A 1 -16.46 10.21 -20.70
C TYR A 1 -16.01 10.61 -22.10
N ILE A 2 -15.36 11.77 -22.18
CA ILE A 2 -14.82 12.31 -23.43
C ILE A 2 -13.57 11.51 -23.78
N VAL A 3 -13.55 10.90 -24.98
CA VAL A 3 -12.43 10.08 -25.47
C VAL A 3 -11.46 10.93 -26.28
N GLU A 4 -12.00 11.90 -26.99
CA GLU A 4 -11.25 12.79 -27.87
C GLU A 4 -11.91 14.17 -27.91
N GLN A 5 -11.10 15.20 -27.90
CA GLN A 5 -11.55 16.58 -27.96
C GLN A 5 -10.69 17.33 -28.97
N THR A 6 -11.32 17.83 -30.02
CA THR A 6 -10.65 18.58 -31.12
C THR A 6 -11.23 19.97 -31.22
N PRO A 7 -10.41 21.02 -31.18
CA PRO A 7 -10.90 22.38 -31.39
C PRO A 7 -11.58 22.53 -32.77
N ILE A 8 -12.74 23.17 -32.80
CA ILE A 8 -13.45 23.51 -34.04
C ILE A 8 -13.31 24.98 -34.27
N GLN A 9 -12.87 25.35 -35.47
CA GLN A 9 -12.98 26.76 -35.94
C GLN A 9 -14.18 26.87 -36.84
N PRO A 10 -15.06 27.87 -36.61
CA PRO A 10 -16.16 28.15 -37.52
C PRO A 10 -15.61 28.52 -38.90
N HIS A 11 -16.02 27.77 -39.93
CA HIS A 11 -15.62 28.06 -41.33
C HIS A 11 -16.44 29.15 -41.96
N ASP A 12 -17.60 29.48 -41.39
CA ASP A 12 -18.49 30.56 -41.87
C ASP A 12 -18.13 31.87 -41.17
N PHE A 13 -17.91 32.91 -41.95
CA PHE A 13 -17.49 34.22 -41.46
C PHE A 13 -18.55 34.90 -40.58
N ASP A 14 -19.83 34.69 -40.87
CA ASP A 14 -20.93 35.30 -40.11
C ASP A 14 -21.08 34.54 -38.75
N VAL A 15 -20.90 33.22 -38.73
CA VAL A 15 -20.87 32.44 -37.52
C VAL A 15 -19.65 32.77 -36.64
N ALA A 16 -18.47 32.92 -37.23
CA ALA A 16 -17.26 33.33 -36.52
C ALA A 16 -17.42 34.71 -35.86
N ARG A 17 -18.09 35.66 -36.55
CA ARG A 17 -18.39 36.99 -36.01
C ARG A 17 -19.42 36.95 -34.86
N LEU A 18 -20.39 36.06 -34.92
CA LEU A 18 -21.41 35.88 -33.88
C LEU A 18 -20.87 35.27 -32.60
N VAL A 19 -19.93 34.31 -32.71
CA VAL A 19 -19.39 33.59 -31.55
C VAL A 19 -18.18 34.27 -30.90
N GLY A 20 -17.58 35.27 -31.61
CA GLY A 20 -16.44 36.02 -31.11
C GLY A 20 -15.27 35.14 -30.70
N ASP A 21 -14.73 35.36 -29.50
CA ASP A 21 -13.60 34.59 -28.94
C ASP A 21 -14.01 33.26 -28.28
N THR A 22 -15.27 32.82 -28.45
CA THR A 22 -15.74 31.54 -27.90
C THR A 22 -15.10 30.37 -28.62
N GLN A 23 -14.43 29.51 -27.87
CA GLN A 23 -13.83 28.29 -28.41
C GLN A 23 -14.82 27.12 -28.36
N PHE A 24 -14.98 26.44 -29.48
CA PHE A 24 -15.79 25.24 -29.63
C PHE A 24 -14.90 24.02 -29.81
N TYR A 25 -15.37 22.88 -29.30
CA TYR A 25 -14.69 21.60 -29.44
C TYR A 25 -15.64 20.54 -29.96
N SER A 26 -15.16 19.74 -30.89
CA SER A 26 -15.77 18.44 -31.20
C SER A 26 -15.33 17.44 -30.17
N CYS A 27 -16.28 16.81 -29.52
CA CYS A 27 -15.99 15.80 -28.49
C CYS A 27 -16.55 14.44 -28.93
N THR A 28 -15.70 13.43 -28.91
CA THR A 28 -16.17 12.04 -29.03
C THR A 28 -16.47 11.52 -27.63
N VAL A 29 -17.74 11.24 -27.36
CA VAL A 29 -18.21 10.72 -26.09
C VAL A 29 -18.51 9.23 -26.26
N ARG A 30 -17.92 8.39 -25.40
CA ARG A 30 -18.29 6.97 -25.29
C ARG A 30 -19.11 6.76 -24.05
N ALA A 31 -20.32 6.21 -24.24
CA ALA A 31 -21.18 5.76 -23.16
C ALA A 31 -21.32 4.25 -23.23
N PHE A 32 -21.12 3.60 -22.08
CA PHE A 32 -21.32 2.16 -21.94
C PHE A 32 -22.45 1.92 -20.94
N LYS A 33 -23.38 1.04 -21.29
CA LYS A 33 -24.36 0.53 -20.33
C LYS A 33 -23.87 -0.81 -19.83
N CYS A 34 -23.47 -0.87 -18.57
CA CYS A 34 -23.11 -2.12 -17.92
C CYS A 34 -23.72 -2.17 -16.51
N SER A 35 -23.88 -3.38 -15.98
CA SER A 35 -24.44 -3.59 -14.64
C SER A 35 -23.54 -3.08 -13.51
N ALA A 36 -22.29 -2.78 -13.81
CA ALA A 36 -21.32 -2.25 -12.85
C ALA A 36 -21.35 -0.73 -12.73
N LEU A 37 -22.15 -0.01 -13.56
CA LEU A 37 -22.34 1.43 -13.42
C LEU A 37 -23.32 1.70 -12.27
N GLU A 38 -22.96 2.64 -11.41
CA GLU A 38 -23.88 3.13 -10.38
C GLU A 38 -25.12 3.75 -11.04
N ASP A 39 -26.29 3.35 -10.60
CA ASP A 39 -27.58 3.85 -11.09
C ASP A 39 -28.23 4.86 -10.11
N ARG A 40 -27.56 5.14 -8.99
CA ARG A 40 -27.97 6.08 -7.95
C ARG A 40 -26.76 6.62 -7.20
N GLU A 41 -26.93 7.80 -6.60
CA GLU A 41 -25.93 8.39 -5.72
C GLU A 41 -25.75 7.58 -4.43
N GLU A 42 -24.49 7.29 -4.10
CA GLU A 42 -24.10 6.64 -2.84
C GLU A 42 -23.20 7.59 -2.05
N ASN A 43 -23.34 7.58 -0.71
CA ASN A 43 -22.52 8.39 0.18
C ASN A 43 -21.41 7.54 0.80
N TYR A 44 -20.20 7.73 0.32
CA TYR A 44 -19.00 7.07 0.82
C TYR A 44 -18.28 7.86 1.92
N GLY A 45 -18.87 8.95 2.42
CA GLY A 45 -18.27 9.82 3.42
C GLY A 45 -17.26 10.82 2.86
N GLU A 46 -17.30 11.05 1.57
CA GLU A 46 -16.43 12.00 0.87
C GLU A 46 -16.83 13.43 1.14
N SER A 47 -15.87 14.33 1.07
CA SER A 47 -16.13 15.76 1.15
C SER A 47 -15.20 16.54 0.23
N ALA A 48 -15.67 17.70 -0.21
CA ALA A 48 -14.85 18.66 -0.94
C ALA A 48 -14.82 20.01 -0.21
N THR A 49 -13.70 20.72 -0.36
CA THR A 49 -13.50 22.04 0.25
C THR A 49 -13.13 23.04 -0.83
N TYR A 50 -13.96 24.07 -0.98
CA TYR A 50 -13.68 25.16 -1.89
C TYR A 50 -12.56 26.08 -1.37
N LEU A 51 -11.50 26.28 -2.15
CA LEU A 51 -10.33 27.06 -1.75
C LEU A 51 -10.54 28.58 -1.86
N GLY A 52 -11.54 29.04 -2.63
CA GLY A 52 -11.86 30.45 -2.82
C GLY A 52 -10.93 31.15 -3.81
N THR A 53 -10.51 30.45 -4.87
CA THR A 53 -9.56 30.95 -5.87
C THR A 53 -10.22 31.64 -7.07
N MET A 54 -11.55 31.61 -7.18
CA MET A 54 -12.29 32.32 -8.22
C MET A 54 -12.35 33.81 -7.90
N GLN A 55 -11.97 34.67 -8.87
CA GLN A 55 -11.89 36.12 -8.68
C GLN A 55 -13.24 36.75 -8.32
N GLU A 56 -14.32 36.28 -8.91
CA GLU A 56 -15.67 36.85 -8.73
C GLU A 56 -16.38 36.26 -7.48
N ASN A 57 -16.01 35.05 -7.03
CA ASN A 57 -16.68 34.32 -5.98
C ASN A 57 -15.72 33.76 -4.94
N ASN A 58 -14.88 34.61 -4.34
CA ASN A 58 -13.84 34.17 -3.38
C ASN A 58 -14.39 33.76 -2.01
N ARG A 59 -15.69 33.92 -1.73
CA ARG A 59 -16.33 33.59 -0.46
C ARG A 59 -17.10 32.27 -0.51
N TYR A 60 -17.74 32.00 -1.62
CA TYR A 60 -18.53 30.79 -1.84
C TYR A 60 -18.57 30.45 -3.33
N MET A 61 -18.97 29.22 -3.64
CA MET A 61 -19.30 28.76 -4.98
C MET A 61 -20.59 27.96 -4.92
N ASP A 62 -21.56 28.30 -5.76
CA ASP A 62 -22.75 27.49 -5.98
C ASP A 62 -22.43 26.49 -7.10
N PHE A 63 -22.51 25.20 -6.77
CA PHE A 63 -22.29 24.13 -7.74
C PHE A 63 -23.60 23.85 -8.51
N ASP A 64 -24.69 23.70 -7.76
CA ASP A 64 -26.04 23.56 -8.28
C ASP A 64 -27.07 24.22 -7.35
N GLU A 65 -28.35 23.99 -7.60
CA GLU A 65 -29.45 24.54 -6.78
C GLU A 65 -29.44 24.09 -5.32
N LYS A 66 -28.75 22.99 -5.01
CA LYS A 66 -28.74 22.32 -3.69
C LYS A 66 -27.42 22.46 -2.95
N ILE A 67 -26.29 22.57 -3.68
CA ILE A 67 -24.95 22.50 -3.10
C ILE A 67 -24.24 23.85 -3.23
N ARG A 68 -23.93 24.46 -2.08
CA ARG A 68 -23.10 25.66 -1.97
C ARG A 68 -21.85 25.38 -1.15
N PHE A 69 -20.71 25.58 -1.72
CA PHE A 69 -19.43 25.48 -1.03
C PHE A 69 -19.03 26.86 -0.49
N LEU A 70 -18.88 26.95 0.83
CA LEU A 70 -18.27 28.11 1.48
C LEU A 70 -16.75 27.96 1.49
N ARG A 71 -16.04 29.07 1.26
CA ARG A 71 -14.56 29.06 1.28
C ARG A 71 -14.01 28.41 2.53
N LYS A 72 -13.08 27.45 2.35
CA LYS A 72 -12.39 26.69 3.41
C LYS A 72 -13.33 25.94 4.38
N ARG A 73 -14.53 25.60 3.94
CA ARG A 73 -15.42 24.68 4.67
C ARG A 73 -15.63 23.42 3.84
N SER A 74 -15.43 22.29 4.49
CA SER A 74 -15.73 20.98 3.87
C SER A 74 -17.23 20.80 3.80
N VAL A 75 -17.70 20.29 2.69
CA VAL A 75 -19.08 19.88 2.45
C VAL A 75 -19.06 18.41 2.04
N GLY A 76 -19.87 17.60 2.71
CA GLY A 76 -20.06 16.20 2.30
C GLY A 76 -20.69 16.16 0.91
N ILE A 77 -20.16 15.29 0.07
CA ILE A 77 -20.65 15.07 -1.30
C ILE A 77 -21.10 13.63 -1.44
N SER A 78 -22.08 13.39 -2.29
CA SER A 78 -22.57 12.05 -2.60
C SER A 78 -22.36 11.77 -4.08
N GLY A 79 -21.93 10.55 -4.35
CA GLY A 79 -21.66 10.07 -5.71
C GLY A 79 -20.25 10.38 -6.19
N ASN A 80 -19.61 9.35 -6.73
CA ASN A 80 -18.23 9.42 -7.22
C ASN A 80 -18.05 10.45 -8.34
N GLY A 81 -19.06 10.59 -9.21
CA GLY A 81 -19.01 11.55 -10.31
C GLY A 81 -18.88 13.00 -9.82
N LEU A 82 -19.58 13.36 -8.75
CA LEU A 82 -19.48 14.70 -8.17
C LEU A 82 -18.11 14.95 -7.51
N TYR A 83 -17.55 13.95 -6.87
CA TYR A 83 -16.21 14.04 -6.31
C TYR A 83 -15.15 14.25 -7.40
N ASP A 84 -15.19 13.44 -8.46
CA ASP A 84 -14.25 13.54 -9.58
C ASP A 84 -14.35 14.88 -10.29
N GLU A 85 -15.57 15.43 -10.45
CA GLU A 85 -15.79 16.73 -11.06
C GLU A 85 -15.26 17.89 -10.20
N LEU A 86 -15.44 17.82 -8.88
CA LEU A 86 -15.09 18.92 -7.99
C LEU A 86 -13.64 18.86 -7.52
N ALA A 87 -13.15 17.68 -7.21
CA ALA A 87 -12.03 17.58 -6.30
C ALA A 87 -10.65 17.60 -6.98
N MET A 88 -10.29 16.66 -7.78
CA MET A 88 -8.87 16.45 -8.00
C MET A 88 -8.43 16.57 -9.47
N GLU A 89 -9.21 16.04 -10.40
CA GLU A 89 -8.76 15.96 -11.79
C GLU A 89 -9.14 17.17 -12.62
N VAL A 90 -10.32 17.77 -12.35
CA VAL A 90 -10.86 18.84 -13.15
C VAL A 90 -10.57 20.24 -12.58
N ASN A 91 -10.59 20.39 -11.26
CA ASN A 91 -10.41 21.68 -10.58
C ASN A 91 -9.46 21.63 -9.37
N PRO A 92 -8.24 21.10 -9.48
CA PRO A 92 -7.34 20.92 -8.33
C PRO A 92 -6.94 22.24 -7.65
N GLU A 93 -6.97 23.36 -8.39
CA GLU A 93 -6.70 24.69 -7.85
C GLU A 93 -7.87 25.30 -7.06
N ARG A 94 -9.07 24.73 -7.15
CA ARG A 94 -10.30 25.26 -6.53
C ARG A 94 -10.78 24.43 -5.35
N PHE A 95 -10.59 23.11 -5.43
CA PHE A 95 -11.07 22.15 -4.43
C PHE A 95 -9.96 21.22 -3.94
N VAL A 96 -10.09 20.82 -2.70
CA VAL A 96 -9.31 19.74 -2.11
C VAL A 96 -10.29 18.64 -1.69
N GLY A 97 -10.14 17.48 -2.27
CA GLY A 97 -10.89 16.29 -1.88
C GLY A 97 -10.38 15.73 -0.55
N ASN A 98 -11.28 15.23 0.26
CA ASN A 98 -10.97 14.46 1.44
C ASN A 98 -11.77 13.16 1.39
N GLN A 99 -11.06 12.06 1.17
CA GLN A 99 -11.67 10.74 1.04
C GLN A 99 -11.61 9.97 2.34
N ALA A 100 -12.72 9.31 2.68
CA ALA A 100 -12.72 8.34 3.76
C ALA A 100 -11.86 7.12 3.39
N PRO A 101 -11.17 6.49 4.36
CA PRO A 101 -10.48 5.22 4.12
C PRO A 101 -11.43 4.13 3.63
N VAL A 102 -10.92 3.19 2.81
CA VAL A 102 -11.67 1.98 2.47
C VAL A 102 -11.83 1.12 3.72
N THR A 103 -13.08 0.75 4.01
CA THR A 103 -13.44 0.00 5.21
C THR A 103 -13.79 -1.46 4.89
N LEU A 104 -13.90 -2.30 5.93
CA LEU A 104 -14.41 -3.66 5.77
C LEU A 104 -15.83 -3.69 5.21
N SER A 105 -16.67 -2.68 5.56
CA SER A 105 -18.02 -2.55 5.02
C SER A 105 -18.02 -2.26 3.53
N ASP A 106 -17.10 -1.42 3.05
CA ASP A 106 -16.96 -1.14 1.63
C ASP A 106 -16.54 -2.39 0.86
N LEU A 107 -15.56 -3.13 1.37
CA LEU A 107 -15.11 -4.39 0.77
C LEU A 107 -16.24 -5.42 0.69
N LYS A 108 -17.09 -5.54 1.73
CA LYS A 108 -18.24 -6.44 1.74
C LYS A 108 -19.30 -6.04 0.71
N LYS A 109 -19.61 -4.74 0.62
CA LYS A 109 -20.56 -4.24 -0.39
C LYS A 109 -20.08 -4.52 -1.80
N GLU A 110 -18.80 -4.27 -2.08
CA GLU A 110 -18.23 -4.55 -3.40
C GLU A 110 -18.14 -6.06 -3.67
N GLN A 111 -17.89 -6.88 -2.67
CA GLN A 111 -17.93 -8.33 -2.76
C GLN A 111 -19.33 -8.83 -3.18
N GLU A 112 -20.38 -8.34 -2.52
CA GLU A 112 -21.77 -8.66 -2.85
C GLU A 112 -22.16 -8.16 -4.25
N ARG A 113 -21.81 -6.90 -4.58
CA ARG A 113 -22.14 -6.26 -5.85
C ARG A 113 -21.53 -6.96 -7.06
N TYR A 114 -20.34 -7.51 -6.91
CA TYR A 114 -19.60 -8.18 -7.99
C TYR A 114 -19.65 -9.70 -7.90
N ASP A 115 -20.54 -10.26 -7.08
CA ASP A 115 -20.69 -11.73 -6.92
C ASP A 115 -19.36 -12.42 -6.59
N VAL A 116 -18.53 -11.79 -5.75
CA VAL A 116 -17.27 -12.38 -5.30
C VAL A 116 -17.56 -13.37 -4.18
N PRO A 117 -17.22 -14.65 -4.32
CA PRO A 117 -17.51 -15.66 -3.30
C PRO A 117 -16.71 -15.42 -2.03
N ASP A 118 -17.14 -16.01 -0.91
CA ASP A 118 -16.29 -16.13 0.26
C ASP A 118 -15.06 -16.99 -0.09
N ILE A 119 -13.86 -16.54 0.30
CA ILE A 119 -12.63 -17.23 -0.09
C ILE A 119 -12.58 -18.68 0.42
N MET A 120 -13.05 -18.91 1.66
CA MET A 120 -13.03 -20.26 2.23
C MET A 120 -14.00 -21.21 1.52
N SER A 121 -15.05 -20.69 0.87
CA SER A 121 -15.93 -21.51 0.04
C SER A 121 -15.25 -22.06 -1.22
N GLN A 122 -14.09 -21.53 -1.60
CA GLN A 122 -13.31 -21.96 -2.76
C GLN A 122 -12.16 -22.91 -2.37
N VAL A 123 -11.88 -23.08 -1.09
CA VAL A 123 -10.79 -23.94 -0.59
C VAL A 123 -11.35 -25.34 -0.29
N ARG A 124 -10.69 -26.36 -0.79
CA ARG A 124 -11.15 -27.75 -0.61
C ARG A 124 -10.67 -28.34 0.70
N GLY A 125 -11.59 -28.93 1.44
CA GLY A 125 -11.26 -29.77 2.61
C GLY A 125 -10.91 -28.99 3.88
N ILE A 126 -10.99 -27.68 3.87
CA ILE A 126 -10.91 -26.85 5.07
C ILE A 126 -12.00 -25.78 5.05
N ASP A 127 -12.70 -25.64 6.15
CA ASP A 127 -13.79 -24.67 6.28
C ASP A 127 -13.30 -23.33 6.87
N GLU A 128 -12.16 -23.32 7.55
CA GLU A 128 -11.58 -22.15 8.24
C GLU A 128 -10.06 -22.13 8.06
N LEU A 129 -9.50 -20.94 7.90
CA LEU A 129 -8.06 -20.74 7.87
C LEU A 129 -7.52 -20.69 9.29
N GLU A 130 -6.48 -21.49 9.57
CA GLU A 130 -5.85 -21.56 10.88
C GLU A 130 -4.35 -21.23 10.81
N SER A 131 -3.83 -20.64 11.89
CA SER A 131 -2.40 -20.46 12.05
C SER A 131 -1.70 -21.82 12.22
N LYS A 132 -0.40 -21.86 11.90
CA LYS A 132 0.43 -23.03 12.24
C LYS A 132 0.53 -23.19 13.76
N GLU A 133 0.82 -24.41 14.20
CA GLU A 133 1.06 -24.68 15.63
C GLU A 133 2.25 -23.88 16.19
N LYS A 134 3.29 -23.71 15.38
CA LYS A 134 4.47 -22.92 15.70
C LYS A 134 4.59 -21.78 14.68
N LEU A 135 4.50 -20.54 15.18
CA LEU A 135 4.79 -19.36 14.39
C LEU A 135 6.30 -19.13 14.33
N THR A 136 6.81 -18.72 13.18
CA THR A 136 8.25 -18.44 13.03
C THR A 136 8.56 -16.95 12.98
N THR A 137 7.59 -16.10 12.63
CA THR A 137 7.81 -14.68 12.40
C THR A 137 6.99 -13.80 13.33
N MET A 138 7.66 -12.86 13.99
CA MET A 138 7.02 -11.70 14.63
C MET A 138 7.25 -10.48 13.77
N GLN A 139 6.19 -9.98 13.11
CA GLN A 139 6.26 -8.75 12.35
C GLN A 139 5.89 -7.57 13.25
N VAL A 140 6.77 -6.55 13.31
CA VAL A 140 6.65 -5.42 14.24
C VAL A 140 6.61 -4.12 13.46
N ASN A 141 5.47 -3.42 13.51
CA ASN A 141 5.29 -2.10 12.94
C ASN A 141 5.72 -1.04 13.95
N VAL A 142 6.87 -0.42 13.73
CA VAL A 142 7.45 0.55 14.69
C VAL A 142 6.92 1.97 14.54
N GLY A 143 5.99 2.20 13.61
CA GLY A 143 5.31 3.49 13.44
C GLY A 143 4.92 3.82 12.00
N TYR A 144 4.10 4.85 11.82
CA TYR A 144 3.56 5.26 10.52
C TYR A 144 4.23 6.50 9.93
N GLY A 145 5.17 7.12 10.66
CA GLY A 145 6.02 8.17 10.13
C GLY A 145 6.82 7.68 8.92
N CYS A 146 6.83 8.43 7.81
CA CYS A 146 7.58 8.10 6.60
C CYS A 146 8.02 9.39 5.90
N ASN A 147 9.23 9.42 5.35
CA ASN A 147 9.68 10.54 4.54
C ASN A 147 9.07 10.57 3.12
N LEU A 148 8.29 9.55 2.74
CA LEU A 148 7.59 9.42 1.47
C LEU A 148 6.07 9.32 1.66
N SER A 149 5.32 9.54 0.56
CA SER A 149 3.86 9.37 0.49
C SER A 149 3.48 8.57 -0.76
N CYS A 150 3.91 7.30 -0.81
CA CYS A 150 3.72 6.43 -1.97
C CYS A 150 2.24 6.20 -2.28
N THR A 151 1.87 6.18 -3.57
CA THR A 151 0.47 6.03 -4.02
C THR A 151 -0.14 4.66 -3.67
N HIS A 152 0.68 3.62 -3.56
CA HIS A 152 0.24 2.26 -3.23
C HIS A 152 0.23 1.95 -1.72
N CYS A 153 0.55 2.90 -0.84
CA CYS A 153 0.68 2.64 0.59
C CYS A 153 -0.69 2.40 1.26
N PHE A 154 -0.91 1.17 1.71
CA PHE A 154 -2.15 0.76 2.36
C PHE A 154 -2.28 1.29 3.81
N LEU A 155 -1.16 1.54 4.51
CA LEU A 155 -1.14 2.18 5.84
C LEU A 155 -1.24 3.71 5.79
N GLU A 156 -1.17 4.30 4.60
CA GLU A 156 -1.14 5.76 4.41
C GLU A 156 -0.03 6.46 5.20
N CYS A 157 1.11 5.78 5.34
CA CYS A 157 2.31 6.34 5.98
C CYS A 157 2.75 7.62 5.28
N GLY A 158 3.34 8.55 6.04
CA GLY A 158 3.77 9.81 5.47
C GLY A 158 4.42 10.76 6.47
N PRO A 159 4.92 11.93 6.01
CA PRO A 159 5.67 12.86 6.86
C PRO A 159 4.86 13.52 7.98
N LYS A 160 3.53 13.47 7.90
CA LYS A 160 2.63 14.06 8.89
C LYS A 160 2.13 13.04 9.94
N ARG A 161 2.46 11.76 9.78
CA ARG A 161 2.09 10.70 10.72
C ARG A 161 3.04 10.74 11.93
N THR A 162 2.48 10.58 13.10
CA THR A 162 3.19 10.71 14.39
C THR A 162 3.14 9.46 15.24
N GLU A 163 2.41 8.47 14.81
CA GLU A 163 2.30 7.16 15.45
C GLU A 163 3.68 6.51 15.49
N MET A 164 4.11 6.12 16.67
CA MET A 164 5.46 5.62 16.93
C MET A 164 5.45 4.65 18.10
N MET A 165 6.05 3.49 17.91
CA MET A 165 6.18 2.49 18.97
C MET A 165 7.09 3.02 20.09
N SER A 166 6.62 2.91 21.31
CA SER A 166 7.40 3.30 22.50
C SER A 166 8.47 2.26 22.81
N LYS A 167 9.47 2.66 23.61
CA LYS A 167 10.48 1.72 24.06
C LYS A 167 9.90 0.61 24.93
N GLU A 168 8.92 0.92 25.77
CA GLU A 168 8.20 -0.06 26.61
C GLU A 168 7.51 -1.12 25.78
N THR A 169 6.86 -0.71 24.67
CA THR A 169 6.24 -1.67 23.74
C THR A 169 7.29 -2.52 23.03
N MET A 170 8.44 -1.94 22.66
CA MET A 170 9.57 -2.68 22.09
C MET A 170 10.12 -3.71 23.08
N ASP A 171 10.24 -3.36 24.37
CA ASP A 171 10.68 -4.29 25.41
C ASP A 171 9.71 -5.48 25.54
N GLN A 172 8.40 -5.25 25.45
CA GLN A 172 7.39 -6.31 25.41
C GLN A 172 7.52 -7.20 24.17
N CYS A 173 7.78 -6.61 22.99
CA CYS A 173 8.06 -7.37 21.77
C CYS A 173 9.32 -8.24 21.93
N LEU A 174 10.38 -7.68 22.51
CA LEU A 174 11.63 -8.40 22.75
C LEU A 174 11.44 -9.56 23.75
N ASP A 175 10.65 -9.39 24.79
CA ASP A 175 10.37 -10.45 25.77
C ASP A 175 9.56 -11.57 25.10
N ALA A 176 8.51 -11.23 24.34
CA ALA A 176 7.74 -12.22 23.59
C ALA A 176 8.58 -12.93 22.52
N PHE A 177 9.49 -12.21 21.86
CA PHE A 177 10.40 -12.78 20.85
C PHE A 177 11.40 -13.77 21.46
N ARG A 178 11.99 -13.44 22.60
CA ARG A 178 12.97 -14.29 23.29
C ARG A 178 12.36 -15.57 23.87
N ASN A 179 11.14 -15.46 24.40
CA ASN A 179 10.46 -16.54 25.09
C ASN A 179 9.59 -17.38 24.15
N GLY A 180 9.20 -16.82 22.99
CA GLY A 180 8.31 -17.46 22.04
C GLY A 180 9.00 -18.34 21.00
N PRO A 181 8.22 -18.90 20.08
CA PRO A 181 8.73 -19.82 19.06
C PRO A 181 9.39 -19.11 17.86
N PHE A 182 9.51 -17.80 17.90
CA PHE A 182 9.92 -16.98 16.77
C PHE A 182 11.39 -17.14 16.39
N GLU A 183 11.65 -17.16 15.11
CA GLU A 183 12.99 -17.23 14.50
C GLU A 183 13.38 -15.89 13.85
N VAL A 184 12.37 -15.13 13.37
CA VAL A 184 12.56 -13.87 12.66
C VAL A 184 11.76 -12.75 13.30
N MET A 185 12.41 -11.62 13.59
CA MET A 185 11.75 -10.34 13.84
C MET A 185 11.75 -9.51 12.56
N ASP A 186 10.58 -9.32 11.94
CA ASP A 186 10.37 -8.59 10.70
C ASP A 186 9.88 -7.17 11.02
N ILE A 187 10.82 -6.21 11.06
CA ILE A 187 10.55 -4.83 11.43
C ILE A 187 10.03 -4.06 10.21
N THR A 188 8.87 -3.46 10.34
CA THR A 188 8.16 -2.72 9.29
C THR A 188 7.61 -1.38 9.80
N GLY A 189 6.84 -0.71 8.96
CA GLY A 189 6.19 0.56 9.27
C GLY A 189 6.15 1.50 8.07
N GLY A 190 6.27 2.78 8.33
CA GLY A 190 6.48 3.79 7.32
C GLY A 190 7.93 3.81 6.84
N SER A 191 8.78 4.56 7.55
CA SER A 191 10.24 4.41 7.53
C SER A 191 10.65 4.01 8.94
N PRO A 192 11.00 2.75 9.19
CA PRO A 192 11.38 2.28 10.54
C PRO A 192 12.50 3.12 11.18
N GLU A 193 13.39 3.67 10.37
CA GLU A 193 14.49 4.53 10.75
C GLU A 193 14.06 5.82 11.47
N MET A 194 12.80 6.25 11.29
CA MET A 194 12.26 7.42 11.98
C MET A 194 11.98 7.14 13.47
N ASN A 195 11.90 5.86 13.88
CA ASN A 195 11.80 5.54 15.29
C ASN A 195 13.16 5.66 15.97
N PRO A 196 13.33 6.52 17.00
CA PRO A 196 14.62 6.78 17.64
C PRO A 196 15.19 5.58 18.41
N ASN A 197 14.37 4.55 18.67
CA ASN A 197 14.77 3.35 19.38
C ASN A 197 15.02 2.15 18.42
N LEU A 198 15.08 2.38 17.11
CA LEU A 198 15.28 1.30 16.14
C LEU A 198 16.62 0.59 16.34
N ASP A 199 17.71 1.32 16.56
CA ASP A 199 19.03 0.74 16.85
C ASP A 199 18.95 -0.19 18.06
N TYR A 200 18.32 0.25 19.14
CA TYR A 200 18.10 -0.56 20.32
C TYR A 200 17.32 -1.85 20.00
N LEU A 201 16.20 -1.75 19.29
CA LEU A 201 15.39 -2.92 18.95
C LEU A 201 16.17 -3.95 18.12
N ILE A 202 16.91 -3.50 17.11
CA ILE A 202 17.75 -4.36 16.26
C ILE A 202 18.80 -5.07 17.07
N ARG A 203 19.60 -4.35 17.87
CA ARG A 203 20.69 -4.94 18.66
C ARG A 203 20.21 -5.94 19.68
N GLU A 204 19.05 -5.69 20.30
CA GLU A 204 18.48 -6.63 21.27
C GLU A 204 17.84 -7.85 20.60
N ALA A 205 17.11 -7.68 19.51
CA ALA A 205 16.47 -8.77 18.79
C ALA A 205 17.52 -9.72 18.14
N SER A 206 18.60 -9.15 17.57
CA SER A 206 19.67 -9.93 16.92
C SER A 206 20.41 -10.89 17.86
N LYS A 207 20.26 -10.72 19.18
CA LYS A 207 20.82 -11.68 20.16
C LYS A 207 20.00 -12.98 20.25
N SER A 208 18.76 -12.97 19.79
CA SER A 208 17.81 -14.07 19.97
C SER A 208 17.31 -14.70 18.67
N GLY A 209 17.43 -13.99 17.53
CA GLY A 209 16.99 -14.49 16.24
C GLY A 209 17.44 -13.61 15.09
N GLN A 210 16.97 -13.93 13.90
CA GLN A 210 17.23 -13.16 12.71
C GLN A 210 16.39 -11.88 12.71
N VAL A 211 17.01 -10.74 12.38
CA VAL A 211 16.30 -9.48 12.17
C VAL A 211 16.19 -9.17 10.68
N MET A 212 14.98 -8.78 10.27
CA MET A 212 14.67 -8.26 8.94
C MET A 212 14.14 -6.84 9.09
N VAL A 213 14.51 -5.92 8.19
CA VAL A 213 13.97 -4.55 8.15
C VAL A 213 13.41 -4.25 6.78
N ARG A 214 12.10 -3.90 6.73
CA ARG A 214 11.42 -3.44 5.51
C ARG A 214 11.50 -1.92 5.43
N THR A 215 12.25 -1.42 4.45
CA THR A 215 12.54 0.01 4.37
C THR A 215 12.47 0.55 2.94
N ASN A 216 12.24 1.84 2.83
CA ASN A 216 12.34 2.54 1.55
C ASN A 216 13.78 2.96 1.22
N ILE A 217 14.74 2.76 2.09
CA ILE A 217 16.16 3.12 2.10
C ILE A 217 16.53 4.56 1.66
N VAL A 218 15.64 5.29 1.00
CA VAL A 218 15.89 6.69 0.60
C VAL A 218 16.25 7.56 1.81
N ILE A 219 15.62 7.27 2.95
CA ILE A 219 15.84 8.00 4.20
C ILE A 219 17.29 7.92 4.68
N LEU A 220 18.00 6.85 4.36
CA LEU A 220 19.40 6.64 4.73
C LEU A 220 20.39 7.57 4.01
N ASN A 221 19.91 8.39 3.04
CA ASN A 221 20.71 9.49 2.50
C ASN A 221 20.79 10.71 3.45
N ASP A 222 19.90 10.80 4.43
CA ASP A 222 19.94 11.85 5.45
C ASP A 222 21.01 11.50 6.50
N GLU A 223 21.88 12.47 6.82
CA GLU A 223 22.99 12.31 7.77
C GLU A 223 22.51 11.81 9.15
N LYS A 224 21.30 12.16 9.55
CA LYS A 224 20.67 11.71 10.80
C LYS A 224 20.49 10.20 10.85
N TYR A 225 20.10 9.59 9.71
CA TYR A 225 19.75 8.17 9.64
C TYR A 225 20.84 7.31 9.00
N ALA A 226 21.81 7.91 8.32
CA ALA A 226 22.91 7.22 7.67
C ALA A 226 23.69 6.26 8.60
N PRO A 227 23.89 6.53 9.91
CA PRO A 227 24.56 5.60 10.83
C PRO A 227 23.85 4.26 11.02
N LEU A 228 22.54 4.17 10.72
CA LEU A 228 21.81 2.90 10.79
C LEU A 228 22.29 1.87 9.77
N ILE A 229 22.96 2.29 8.70
CA ILE A 229 23.57 1.37 7.73
C ILE A 229 24.63 0.48 8.43
N ASP A 230 25.45 1.09 9.31
CA ASP A 230 26.45 0.33 10.05
C ASP A 230 25.79 -0.59 11.09
N VAL A 231 24.71 -0.13 11.73
CA VAL A 231 23.90 -0.97 12.64
C VAL A 231 23.34 -2.19 11.93
N TYR A 232 22.83 -2.02 10.70
CA TYR A 232 22.33 -3.14 9.89
C TYR A 232 23.44 -4.14 9.58
N ALA A 233 24.60 -3.66 9.13
CA ALA A 233 25.73 -4.52 8.81
C ALA A 233 26.30 -5.26 10.02
N GLU A 234 26.51 -4.56 11.15
CA GLU A 234 27.04 -5.14 12.39
C GLU A 234 26.15 -6.25 12.97
N ASN A 235 24.83 -6.21 12.69
CA ASN A 235 23.86 -7.16 13.25
C ASN A 235 23.32 -8.14 12.19
N ASN A 236 23.93 -8.21 11.00
CA ASN A 236 23.51 -9.08 9.89
C ASN A 236 22.01 -8.94 9.56
N VAL A 237 21.49 -7.71 9.61
CA VAL A 237 20.07 -7.43 9.34
C VAL A 237 19.75 -7.78 7.88
N GLN A 238 18.71 -8.54 7.64
CA GLN A 238 18.19 -8.73 6.28
C GLN A 238 17.44 -7.47 5.84
N ILE A 239 17.83 -6.87 4.73
CA ILE A 239 17.20 -5.66 4.23
C ILE A 239 16.20 -6.02 3.13
N VAL A 240 14.94 -5.60 3.30
CA VAL A 240 13.88 -5.70 2.31
C VAL A 240 13.56 -4.30 1.80
N CYS A 241 13.99 -4.00 0.59
CA CYS A 241 14.00 -2.67 0.03
C CYS A 241 12.96 -2.48 -1.07
N SER A 242 12.12 -1.47 -0.95
CA SER A 242 11.15 -1.12 -1.98
C SER A 242 11.85 -0.52 -3.21
N LEU A 243 11.88 -1.25 -4.31
CA LEU A 243 12.26 -0.77 -5.64
C LEU A 243 11.22 -1.28 -6.66
N PRO A 244 10.05 -0.60 -6.79
CA PRO A 244 8.91 -1.12 -7.52
C PRO A 244 9.16 -1.33 -9.01
N TYR A 245 10.20 -0.72 -9.56
CA TYR A 245 10.68 -0.99 -10.91
C TYR A 245 12.15 -0.60 -11.07
N TYR A 246 12.78 -1.02 -12.17
CA TYR A 246 14.19 -0.76 -12.46
C TYR A 246 14.45 0.51 -13.30
N ASN A 247 13.44 1.35 -13.52
CA ASN A 247 13.60 2.64 -14.17
C ASN A 247 12.99 3.81 -13.39
N LYS A 248 13.59 4.97 -13.56
CA LYS A 248 13.23 6.20 -12.85
C LYS A 248 11.76 6.57 -12.97
N LYS A 249 11.21 6.56 -14.20
CA LYS A 249 9.85 7.03 -14.48
C LYS A 249 8.80 6.22 -13.71
N ALA A 250 8.92 4.90 -13.71
CA ALA A 250 7.98 4.02 -13.03
C ALA A 250 8.12 4.12 -11.50
N VAL A 251 9.34 4.18 -10.98
CA VAL A 251 9.58 4.34 -9.53
C VAL A 251 9.03 5.66 -9.03
N GLU A 252 9.34 6.77 -9.70
CA GLU A 252 8.92 8.09 -9.25
C GLU A 252 7.41 8.34 -9.42
N LYS A 253 6.75 7.66 -10.35
CA LYS A 253 5.29 7.65 -10.47
C LYS A 253 4.61 7.09 -9.22
N GLN A 254 5.16 6.02 -8.64
CA GLN A 254 4.57 5.37 -7.45
C GLN A 254 5.01 5.99 -6.13
N ARG A 255 6.28 6.42 -6.05
CA ARG A 255 6.92 6.79 -4.79
C ARG A 255 7.18 8.28 -4.61
N GLY A 256 6.97 9.06 -5.67
CA GLY A 256 7.25 10.51 -5.68
C GLY A 256 8.58 10.85 -6.35
N ASN A 257 8.73 12.12 -6.67
CA ASN A 257 9.90 12.63 -7.40
C ASN A 257 11.19 12.52 -6.56
N ASN A 258 12.32 12.37 -7.24
CA ASN A 258 13.65 12.30 -6.63
C ASN A 258 13.85 11.11 -5.67
N VAL A 259 13.19 9.98 -5.93
CA VAL A 259 13.33 8.76 -5.13
C VAL A 259 14.32 7.78 -5.76
N PHE A 260 14.37 7.70 -7.09
CA PHE A 260 15.13 6.67 -7.80
C PHE A 260 16.65 6.77 -7.57
N GLU A 261 17.26 7.89 -7.88
CA GLU A 261 18.72 8.07 -7.74
C GLU A 261 19.22 7.94 -6.30
N PRO A 262 18.53 8.51 -5.27
CA PRO A 262 18.89 8.26 -3.88
C PRO A 262 18.79 6.79 -3.48
N THR A 263 17.80 6.04 -4.01
CA THR A 263 17.69 4.59 -3.79
C THR A 263 18.92 3.87 -4.34
N LEU A 264 19.30 4.11 -5.60
CA LEU A 264 20.47 3.48 -6.23
C LEU A 264 21.79 3.80 -5.48
N ARG A 265 21.90 5.03 -4.94
CA ARG A 265 23.08 5.43 -4.15
C ARG A 265 23.24 4.59 -2.89
N ILE A 266 22.15 4.37 -2.16
CA ILE A 266 22.19 3.53 -0.95
C ILE A 266 22.38 2.06 -1.31
N LEU A 267 21.76 1.55 -2.38
CA LEU A 267 21.99 0.17 -2.82
C LEU A 267 23.48 -0.09 -3.12
N ARG A 268 24.17 0.84 -3.81
CA ARG A 268 25.62 0.72 -4.04
C ARG A 268 26.41 0.71 -2.73
N LYS A 269 26.08 1.61 -1.78
CA LYS A 269 26.72 1.64 -0.46
C LYS A 269 26.50 0.33 0.31
N LEU A 270 25.30 -0.26 0.24
CA LEU A 270 25.03 -1.57 0.82
C LEU A 270 25.86 -2.68 0.14
N ASN A 271 25.99 -2.63 -1.17
CA ASN A 271 26.86 -3.58 -1.92
C ASN A 271 28.35 -3.46 -1.55
N GLU A 272 28.82 -2.27 -1.18
CA GLU A 272 30.19 -2.08 -0.67
C GLU A 272 30.40 -2.78 0.68
N LEU A 273 29.32 -2.93 1.47
CA LEU A 273 29.29 -3.64 2.75
C LEU A 273 28.99 -5.13 2.64
N GLY A 274 28.87 -5.68 1.40
CA GLY A 274 28.63 -7.10 1.15
C GLY A 274 27.15 -7.45 0.90
N TYR A 275 26.19 -6.56 1.14
CA TYR A 275 24.79 -6.81 0.90
C TYR A 275 24.52 -7.21 -0.57
N GLY A 276 23.72 -8.27 -0.76
CA GLY A 276 23.41 -8.80 -2.09
C GLY A 276 24.53 -9.59 -2.76
N LYS A 277 25.72 -9.70 -2.12
CA LYS A 277 26.91 -10.37 -2.67
C LYS A 277 27.34 -11.57 -1.84
N ASP A 278 27.16 -11.55 -0.54
CA ASP A 278 27.50 -12.65 0.35
C ASP A 278 26.26 -13.23 1.05
N GLU A 279 26.40 -14.42 1.64
CA GLU A 279 25.30 -15.13 2.28
C GLU A 279 24.85 -14.49 3.61
N GLY A 280 25.71 -13.70 4.25
CA GLY A 280 25.44 -13.06 5.55
C GLY A 280 24.60 -11.77 5.42
N HIS A 281 24.74 -11.06 4.30
CA HIS A 281 24.13 -9.76 4.09
C HIS A 281 23.06 -9.81 3.00
N LYS A 282 21.86 -10.31 3.36
CA LYS A 282 20.76 -10.45 2.41
C LYS A 282 20.13 -9.11 2.07
N LEU A 283 20.00 -8.82 0.78
CA LEU A 283 19.31 -7.67 0.21
C LEU A 283 18.21 -8.16 -0.72
N THR A 284 16.98 -8.02 -0.28
CA THR A 284 15.78 -8.34 -1.05
C THR A 284 15.19 -7.07 -1.64
N LEU A 285 14.91 -7.07 -2.94
CA LEU A 285 14.18 -5.99 -3.59
C LEU A 285 12.70 -6.32 -3.66
N VAL A 286 11.84 -5.29 -3.54
CA VAL A 286 10.40 -5.43 -3.64
C VAL A 286 9.89 -4.72 -4.88
N TYR A 287 9.33 -5.51 -5.80
CA TYR A 287 8.50 -5.02 -6.90
C TYR A 287 7.06 -4.80 -6.42
N ASN A 288 6.43 -3.71 -6.85
CA ASN A 288 4.99 -3.50 -6.73
C ASN A 288 4.38 -3.19 -8.09
N THR A 289 3.19 -3.73 -8.35
CA THR A 289 2.45 -3.46 -9.58
C THR A 289 2.15 -1.97 -9.75
N ASP A 290 2.25 -1.45 -10.98
CA ASP A 290 1.86 -0.07 -11.30
C ASP A 290 0.37 -0.03 -11.71
N GLY A 291 -0.51 -0.24 -10.73
CA GLY A 291 -1.95 -0.22 -10.95
C GLY A 291 -2.67 -1.50 -10.50
N PRO A 292 -3.93 -1.70 -10.94
CA PRO A 292 -4.79 -2.82 -10.53
C PRO A 292 -4.51 -4.07 -11.37
N TYR A 293 -3.33 -4.63 -11.22
CA TYR A 293 -2.88 -5.83 -11.92
C TYR A 293 -2.38 -6.87 -10.92
N LEU A 294 -2.41 -8.14 -11.31
CA LEU A 294 -1.71 -9.21 -10.58
C LEU A 294 -0.20 -9.07 -10.77
N PRO A 295 0.60 -9.39 -9.75
CA PRO A 295 2.04 -9.46 -9.92
C PRO A 295 2.44 -10.55 -10.93
N PRO A 296 3.50 -10.32 -11.72
CA PRO A 296 4.02 -11.32 -12.63
C PRO A 296 4.71 -12.47 -11.88
N ASN A 297 5.13 -13.49 -12.64
CA ASN A 297 6.02 -14.50 -12.10
C ASN A 297 7.32 -13.87 -11.61
N GLU A 298 7.64 -14.10 -10.35
CA GLU A 298 8.75 -13.47 -9.62
C GLU A 298 10.10 -13.86 -10.20
N ILE A 299 10.29 -15.13 -10.57
CA ILE A 299 11.55 -15.64 -11.09
C ILE A 299 11.92 -14.94 -12.42
N MET A 300 10.96 -14.86 -13.34
CA MET A 300 11.19 -14.19 -14.64
C MET A 300 11.47 -12.69 -14.47
N LEU A 301 10.81 -12.07 -13.50
CA LEU A 301 10.99 -10.65 -13.19
C LEU A 301 12.37 -10.42 -12.56
N GLU A 302 12.80 -11.30 -11.66
CA GLU A 302 14.10 -11.23 -10.99
C GLU A 302 15.25 -11.27 -11.98
N ASP A 303 15.21 -12.16 -12.99
CA ASP A 303 16.23 -12.23 -14.04
C ASP A 303 16.38 -10.87 -14.74
N THR A 304 15.25 -10.24 -15.12
CA THR A 304 15.27 -8.91 -15.73
C THR A 304 15.87 -7.84 -14.81
N TYR A 305 15.51 -7.87 -13.51
CA TYR A 305 16.07 -6.93 -12.54
C TYR A 305 17.57 -7.11 -12.37
N ARG A 306 18.05 -8.37 -12.35
CA ARG A 306 19.48 -8.69 -12.22
C ARG A 306 20.27 -8.13 -13.39
N ASP A 307 19.80 -8.37 -14.61
CA ASP A 307 20.49 -7.89 -15.81
C ASP A 307 20.56 -6.37 -15.82
N VAL A 308 19.42 -5.69 -15.71
CA VAL A 308 19.36 -4.21 -15.76
C VAL A 308 20.14 -3.56 -14.62
N LEU A 309 19.95 -4.02 -13.37
CA LEU A 309 20.61 -3.38 -12.22
C LEU A 309 22.11 -3.61 -12.22
N ARG A 310 22.59 -4.77 -12.69
CA ARG A 310 24.00 -5.07 -12.83
C ARG A 310 24.63 -4.26 -13.97
N GLU A 311 24.03 -4.29 -15.17
CA GLU A 311 24.61 -3.69 -16.38
C GLU A 311 24.55 -2.16 -16.33
N ASP A 312 23.42 -1.58 -15.97
CA ASP A 312 23.22 -0.12 -16.00
C ASP A 312 23.71 0.58 -14.75
N TYR A 313 23.65 -0.09 -13.58
CA TYR A 313 23.87 0.57 -12.29
C TYR A 313 24.95 -0.06 -11.42
N GLY A 314 25.46 -1.25 -11.76
CA GLY A 314 26.48 -1.96 -10.99
C GLY A 314 25.98 -2.44 -9.62
N ILE A 315 24.68 -2.78 -9.52
CA ILE A 315 24.01 -3.19 -8.27
C ILE A 315 23.71 -4.67 -8.30
N GLU A 316 24.06 -5.35 -7.21
CA GLU A 316 23.74 -6.75 -6.92
C GLU A 316 22.69 -6.82 -5.78
N PHE A 317 21.86 -7.87 -5.81
CA PHE A 317 20.89 -8.14 -4.75
C PHE A 317 20.71 -9.66 -4.58
N THR A 318 20.17 -10.09 -3.44
CA THR A 318 20.03 -11.51 -3.13
C THR A 318 18.83 -12.12 -3.84
N ASN A 319 17.65 -11.51 -3.71
CA ASN A 319 16.40 -11.96 -4.34
C ASN A 319 15.44 -10.80 -4.56
N LEU A 320 14.46 -11.03 -5.42
CA LEU A 320 13.33 -10.12 -5.65
C LEU A 320 12.06 -10.77 -5.07
N ILE A 321 11.15 -9.97 -4.54
CA ILE A 321 9.79 -10.37 -4.24
C ILE A 321 8.80 -9.50 -5.00
N ALA A 322 7.76 -10.12 -5.56
CA ALA A 322 6.74 -9.43 -6.33
C ALA A 322 5.44 -9.33 -5.53
N ILE A 323 5.04 -8.12 -5.18
CA ILE A 323 3.86 -7.83 -4.36
C ILE A 323 2.83 -7.06 -5.19
N GLY A 324 1.58 -7.57 -5.22
CA GLY A 324 0.43 -6.86 -5.76
C GLY A 324 -0.05 -5.76 -4.82
N ASN A 325 -0.74 -4.77 -5.37
CA ASN A 325 -1.32 -3.73 -4.54
C ASN A 325 -2.59 -4.25 -3.84
N VAL A 326 -2.77 -3.86 -2.59
CA VAL A 326 -3.95 -4.22 -1.78
C VAL A 326 -4.98 -3.10 -1.88
N PRO A 327 -6.28 -3.38 -2.02
CA PRO A 327 -7.33 -2.37 -2.19
C PRO A 327 -7.67 -1.64 -0.88
N LEU A 328 -6.65 -1.13 -0.20
CA LEU A 328 -6.71 -0.34 1.03
C LEU A 328 -5.88 0.95 0.91
N GLY A 329 -6.02 1.83 1.88
CA GLY A 329 -5.31 3.09 1.98
C GLY A 329 -5.41 3.92 0.69
N ARG A 330 -4.33 4.59 0.30
CA ARG A 330 -4.32 5.46 -0.89
C ARG A 330 -4.65 4.72 -2.19
N PHE A 331 -4.19 3.49 -2.35
CA PHE A 331 -4.51 2.71 -3.54
C PHE A 331 -5.98 2.29 -3.58
N GLY A 332 -6.54 1.86 -2.44
CA GLY A 332 -7.96 1.54 -2.34
C GLY A 332 -8.86 2.74 -2.58
N GLN A 333 -8.48 3.91 -2.05
CA GLN A 333 -9.16 5.18 -2.31
C GLN A 333 -9.15 5.53 -3.81
N GLU A 334 -8.00 5.39 -4.46
CA GLU A 334 -7.86 5.62 -5.91
C GLU A 334 -8.75 4.66 -6.73
N LEU A 335 -8.76 3.37 -6.38
CA LEU A 335 -9.64 2.40 -7.03
C LEU A 335 -11.12 2.74 -6.86
N ARG A 336 -11.52 3.15 -5.66
CA ARG A 336 -12.89 3.57 -5.36
C ARG A 336 -13.29 4.79 -6.19
N ASN A 337 -12.41 5.79 -6.27
CA ASN A 337 -12.64 7.00 -7.08
C ASN A 337 -12.82 6.70 -8.55
N GLN A 338 -12.07 5.73 -9.06
CA GLN A 338 -12.19 5.29 -10.44
C GLN A 338 -13.35 4.31 -10.66
N GLY A 339 -14.17 4.01 -9.64
CA GLY A 339 -15.22 3.00 -9.71
C GLY A 339 -14.68 1.59 -9.99
N LYS A 340 -13.41 1.31 -9.63
CA LYS A 340 -12.70 0.07 -9.95
C LYS A 340 -12.50 -0.85 -8.76
N LEU A 341 -12.91 -0.46 -7.55
CA LEU A 341 -12.65 -1.23 -6.33
C LEU A 341 -13.22 -2.66 -6.44
N GLY A 342 -14.50 -2.78 -6.75
CA GLY A 342 -15.14 -4.09 -6.87
C GLY A 342 -14.65 -4.92 -8.06
N SER A 343 -14.40 -4.29 -9.22
CA SER A 343 -13.85 -5.00 -10.38
C SER A 343 -12.43 -5.50 -10.15
N TYR A 344 -11.64 -4.79 -9.33
CA TYR A 344 -10.31 -5.25 -8.94
C TYR A 344 -10.38 -6.45 -7.99
N ILE A 345 -11.24 -6.41 -6.97
CA ILE A 345 -11.50 -7.55 -6.08
C ILE A 345 -12.00 -8.75 -6.88
N ARG A 346 -12.92 -8.54 -7.82
CA ARG A 346 -13.44 -9.59 -8.69
C ARG A 346 -12.34 -10.22 -9.55
N MET A 347 -11.47 -9.40 -10.15
CA MET A 347 -10.33 -9.89 -10.94
C MET A 347 -9.40 -10.76 -10.09
N GLN A 348 -9.12 -10.36 -8.84
CA GLN A 348 -8.33 -11.17 -7.91
C GLN A 348 -9.03 -12.49 -7.57
N SER A 349 -10.33 -12.47 -7.31
CA SER A 349 -11.15 -13.68 -7.06
C SER A 349 -11.20 -14.62 -8.26
N ASP A 350 -11.36 -14.09 -9.47
CA ASP A 350 -11.38 -14.90 -10.71
C ASP A 350 -10.04 -15.59 -11.00
N ASN A 351 -8.97 -15.11 -10.39
CA ASN A 351 -7.63 -15.68 -10.48
C ASN A 351 -7.18 -16.36 -9.17
N PHE A 352 -8.12 -16.68 -8.28
CA PHE A 352 -7.81 -17.39 -7.04
C PHE A 352 -7.06 -18.69 -7.32
N ASN A 353 -5.99 -18.92 -6.56
CA ASN A 353 -5.18 -20.13 -6.63
C ASN A 353 -5.10 -20.77 -5.23
N GLU A 354 -5.75 -21.92 -5.09
CA GLU A 354 -5.82 -22.68 -3.84
C GLU A 354 -4.44 -23.13 -3.35
N ASP A 355 -3.50 -23.38 -4.27
CA ASP A 355 -2.15 -23.82 -3.95
C ASP A 355 -1.36 -22.76 -3.15
N ASN A 356 -1.80 -21.51 -3.15
CA ASN A 356 -1.21 -20.43 -2.37
C ASN A 356 -1.61 -20.46 -0.89
N ILE A 357 -2.72 -21.09 -0.52
CA ILE A 357 -3.25 -21.09 0.86
C ILE A 357 -2.26 -21.60 1.90
N PRO A 358 -1.52 -22.71 1.67
CA PRO A 358 -0.57 -23.20 2.67
C PRO A 358 0.57 -22.24 3.01
N GLY A 359 0.93 -21.39 2.04
CA GLY A 359 2.07 -20.47 2.11
C GLY A 359 1.76 -19.05 2.58
N VAL A 360 0.47 -18.69 2.77
CA VAL A 360 0.15 -17.30 3.19
C VAL A 360 0.76 -16.98 4.55
N MET A 361 1.42 -15.84 4.65
CA MET A 361 2.22 -15.50 5.84
C MET A 361 1.41 -15.35 7.12
N CYS A 362 0.13 -14.96 7.05
CA CYS A 362 -0.73 -14.85 8.23
C CYS A 362 -0.87 -16.17 9.00
N ARG A 363 -0.58 -17.33 8.39
CA ARG A 363 -0.55 -18.64 9.06
C ARG A 363 0.71 -18.86 9.90
N ASP A 364 1.79 -18.14 9.62
CA ASP A 364 3.12 -18.36 10.21
C ASP A 364 3.65 -17.18 11.01
N GLN A 365 2.87 -16.11 11.12
CA GLN A 365 3.28 -14.89 11.79
C GLN A 365 2.24 -14.36 12.77
N ILE A 366 2.69 -13.45 13.63
CA ILE A 366 1.87 -12.51 14.37
C ILE A 366 2.32 -11.10 14.02
N ASN A 367 1.39 -10.19 13.85
CA ASN A 367 1.67 -8.77 13.58
C ASN A 367 1.45 -7.96 14.86
N VAL A 368 2.41 -7.09 15.17
CA VAL A 368 2.36 -6.17 16.31
C VAL A 368 2.34 -4.74 15.75
N ASP A 369 1.29 -3.98 16.03
CA ASP A 369 1.23 -2.58 15.66
C ASP A 369 2.01 -1.68 16.63
N TYR A 370 2.21 -0.43 16.27
CA TYR A 370 3.02 0.54 17.03
C TYR A 370 2.53 0.73 18.49
N ASP A 371 1.27 0.46 18.76
CA ASP A 371 0.65 0.55 20.10
C ASP A 371 0.67 -0.79 20.87
N GLY A 372 1.28 -1.82 20.31
CA GLY A 372 1.35 -3.17 20.88
C GLY A 372 0.13 -4.04 20.58
N CYS A 373 -0.86 -3.54 19.87
CA CYS A 373 -2.00 -4.33 19.44
C CYS A 373 -1.61 -5.45 18.47
N LEU A 374 -2.25 -6.61 18.59
CA LEU A 374 -1.98 -7.78 17.75
C LEU A 374 -2.96 -7.91 16.60
N TYR A 375 -2.47 -8.45 15.48
CA TYR A 375 -3.25 -8.76 14.28
C TYR A 375 -2.69 -10.03 13.60
N ASP A 376 -3.55 -10.76 12.85
CA ASP A 376 -3.12 -11.89 12.04
C ASP A 376 -2.34 -11.46 10.80
N CYS A 377 -2.69 -10.29 10.26
CA CYS A 377 -2.19 -9.78 9.00
C CYS A 377 -1.94 -8.27 9.11
N GLU A 378 -0.88 -7.77 8.51
CA GLU A 378 -0.56 -6.34 8.49
C GLU A 378 -1.69 -5.48 7.89
N TYR A 379 -2.44 -6.01 6.91
CA TYR A 379 -3.59 -5.30 6.34
C TYR A 379 -4.74 -5.12 7.32
N TYR A 380 -4.83 -5.97 8.32
CA TYR A 380 -5.89 -5.91 9.34
C TYR A 380 -5.69 -4.79 10.37
N HIS A 381 -4.50 -4.18 10.44
CA HIS A 381 -4.29 -2.91 11.16
C HIS A 381 -5.27 -1.83 10.63
N VAL A 382 -5.37 -1.70 9.31
CA VAL A 382 -6.26 -0.70 8.67
C VAL A 382 -7.74 -1.00 8.92
N LEU A 383 -8.09 -2.28 8.95
CA LEU A 383 -9.48 -2.72 9.14
C LEU A 383 -9.88 -2.89 10.62
N GLY A 384 -8.93 -2.80 11.55
CA GLY A 384 -9.18 -3.01 12.99
C GLY A 384 -9.63 -4.45 13.32
N LEU A 385 -9.28 -5.45 12.49
CA LEU A 385 -9.65 -6.85 12.69
C LEU A 385 -8.63 -7.53 13.61
N LYS A 386 -8.99 -7.65 14.88
CA LYS A 386 -8.17 -8.30 15.92
C LYS A 386 -8.16 -9.83 15.75
N PRO A 387 -7.05 -10.52 16.15
CA PRO A 387 -6.99 -11.96 16.13
C PRO A 387 -7.87 -12.59 17.23
N GLU A 388 -8.14 -13.88 17.12
CA GLU A 388 -8.66 -14.63 18.25
C GLU A 388 -7.57 -14.83 19.32
N GLY A 389 -7.95 -14.81 20.60
CA GLY A 389 -7.04 -14.96 21.74
C GLY A 389 -6.39 -13.66 22.17
N ALA A 390 -5.07 -13.64 22.30
CA ALA A 390 -4.32 -12.46 22.74
C ALA A 390 -4.54 -11.24 21.81
N GLN A 391 -4.77 -10.08 22.41
CA GLN A 391 -5.08 -8.84 21.71
C GLN A 391 -3.94 -7.82 21.75
N HIS A 392 -2.99 -8.02 22.67
CA HIS A 392 -1.87 -7.12 22.90
C HIS A 392 -0.58 -7.89 23.18
N ILE A 393 0.56 -7.36 22.76
CA ILE A 393 1.88 -8.03 22.87
C ILE A 393 2.27 -8.36 24.31
N SER A 394 1.83 -7.58 25.30
CA SER A 394 2.07 -7.84 26.71
C SER A 394 1.48 -9.19 27.20
N GLU A 395 0.49 -9.71 26.51
CA GLU A 395 -0.13 -11.00 26.81
C GLU A 395 0.72 -12.20 26.33
N LEU A 396 1.69 -11.92 25.46
CA LEU A 396 2.60 -12.92 24.89
C LEU A 396 3.97 -13.00 25.61
N ALA A 397 4.15 -12.32 26.72
CA ALA A 397 5.43 -12.25 27.44
C ALA A 397 5.96 -13.63 27.87
N SER A 398 5.09 -14.62 28.12
CA SER A 398 5.48 -16.00 28.41
C SER A 398 6.00 -16.76 27.18
N GLY A 399 5.77 -16.26 25.99
CA GLY A 399 6.08 -16.93 24.72
C GLY A 399 5.08 -18.01 24.31
N GLU A 400 4.04 -18.23 25.07
CA GLU A 400 2.98 -19.19 24.72
C GLU A 400 2.00 -18.55 23.74
N ILE A 401 1.87 -19.16 22.56
CA ILE A 401 0.95 -18.71 21.50
C ILE A 401 0.16 -19.93 21.03
N ALA A 402 -1.14 -19.94 21.33
CA ALA A 402 -2.02 -21.00 20.87
C ALA A 402 -2.32 -20.86 19.37
N PRO A 403 -2.50 -21.97 18.65
CA PRO A 403 -3.10 -21.95 17.33
C PRO A 403 -4.45 -21.23 17.36
N ARG A 404 -4.74 -20.45 16.34
CA ARG A 404 -5.93 -19.62 16.28
C ARG A 404 -6.54 -19.62 14.89
N LYS A 405 -7.83 -19.38 14.83
CA LYS A 405 -8.50 -19.09 13.56
C LYS A 405 -8.09 -17.72 13.05
N ILE A 406 -7.88 -17.64 11.75
CA ILE A 406 -7.53 -16.42 11.05
C ILE A 406 -8.77 -15.88 10.38
N HIS A 407 -9.12 -14.64 10.63
CA HIS A 407 -10.19 -13.97 9.92
C HIS A 407 -9.90 -13.95 8.43
N THR A 408 -10.90 -14.24 7.62
CA THR A 408 -10.81 -14.13 6.16
C THR A 408 -11.81 -13.14 5.61
N CYS A 409 -11.45 -12.46 4.55
CA CYS A 409 -12.32 -11.54 3.83
C CYS A 409 -11.83 -11.37 2.39
N ALA A 410 -12.49 -10.52 1.60
CA ALA A 410 -12.13 -10.29 0.20
C ALA A 410 -10.66 -9.86 0.00
N LEU A 411 -10.01 -9.26 1.01
CA LEU A 411 -8.58 -8.92 0.93
C LEU A 411 -7.66 -10.13 0.79
N CYS A 412 -8.06 -11.29 1.27
CA CYS A 412 -7.24 -12.50 1.20
C CYS A 412 -6.96 -12.91 -0.26
N TYR A 413 -7.84 -12.51 -1.20
CA TYR A 413 -7.59 -12.68 -2.63
C TYR A 413 -6.34 -11.93 -3.10
N SER A 414 -5.97 -10.81 -2.47
CA SER A 414 -4.74 -10.10 -2.82
C SER A 414 -3.47 -10.92 -2.57
N CYS A 415 -3.51 -11.84 -1.60
CA CYS A 415 -2.38 -12.75 -1.31
C CYS A 415 -2.43 -14.04 -2.14
N THR A 416 -3.62 -14.45 -2.62
CA THR A 416 -3.83 -15.81 -3.16
C THR A 416 -4.10 -15.84 -4.67
N ALA A 417 -4.26 -14.70 -5.32
CA ALA A 417 -4.49 -14.63 -6.75
C ALA A 417 -3.21 -14.91 -7.57
N GLY A 418 -3.34 -15.63 -8.68
CA GLY A 418 -2.25 -15.95 -9.60
C GLY A 418 -1.15 -16.75 -8.93
N TYR A 419 0.08 -16.25 -9.02
CA TYR A 419 1.26 -16.85 -8.34
C TYR A 419 1.28 -16.57 -6.83
N GLY A 420 0.31 -15.85 -6.30
CA GLY A 420 0.31 -15.34 -4.94
C GLY A 420 1.08 -14.03 -4.79
N SER A 421 0.80 -13.34 -3.70
CA SER A 421 1.42 -12.05 -3.38
C SER A 421 1.36 -11.81 -1.87
N SER A 422 2.00 -12.69 -1.10
CA SER A 422 2.14 -12.49 0.34
C SER A 422 3.24 -11.45 0.64
N CYS A 423 3.40 -11.10 1.91
CA CYS A 423 4.51 -10.24 2.34
C CYS A 423 5.90 -10.83 2.03
N GLY A 424 5.98 -12.12 1.69
CA GLY A 424 7.19 -12.84 1.26
C GLY A 424 7.34 -13.00 -0.26
N GLY A 425 6.43 -12.43 -1.06
CA GLY A 425 6.41 -12.56 -2.52
C GLY A 425 5.46 -13.64 -3.04
N ASN A 426 5.78 -14.22 -4.20
CA ASN A 426 5.01 -15.29 -4.81
C ASN A 426 4.98 -16.55 -3.92
N LEU A 427 3.88 -17.28 -3.95
CA LEU A 427 3.63 -18.49 -3.14
C LEU A 427 3.66 -19.77 -4.00
N SER A 428 3.40 -19.66 -5.29
CA SER A 428 3.50 -20.73 -6.28
C SER A 428 4.35 -20.29 -7.47
N HIS A 429 4.98 -21.23 -8.17
CA HIS A 429 5.91 -20.95 -9.27
C HIS A 429 5.47 -21.61 -10.57
#